data_273622111873761f506cce14494339e1
#
_entry.id   273622111873761f506cce14494339e1
#
_cell.length_a   1.000
_cell.length_b   1.000
_cell.length_c   1.000
_cell.angle_alpha   90.00
_cell.angle_beta   90.00
_cell.angle_gamma   90.00
#
_symmetry.space_group_name_H-M   'P 1'
#
loop_
_entity.id
_entity.type
_entity.pdbx_description
1 polymer ?
#
loop_
_entity_poly.entity_id
_entity_poly.type
_entity_poly.pdbx_seq_one_letter_code
_entity_poly.pdbx_strand_id
1 'polypeptide(L)'
;MAVHAASIQDRDGVALVLNGRTRRLFPFIERIYGDGGYQGPKAAKAVARTGAWMIEIVERSATALGFEVLPKRWIVERTLAWISRNRRLARDFERYARTAAAFVRLAMIRIMLRRLTKPCHSN
;
A
#
# COMPACT_ATOMS: atom_id res chain seq x y z
N MET A 1 -0.09 6.26 -5.55
CA MET A 1 1.09 5.45 -5.20
C MET A 1 2.30 6.37 -5.14
N ALA A 2 3.08 6.28 -4.10
CA ALA A 2 4.38 6.93 -3.96
C ALA A 2 5.47 5.86 -3.86
N VAL A 3 6.61 6.13 -4.45
CA VAL A 3 7.83 5.33 -4.32
C VAL A 3 8.92 6.29 -3.86
N HIS A 4 9.61 5.94 -2.81
CA HIS A 4 10.68 6.74 -2.22
C HIS A 4 11.92 5.88 -1.95
N ALA A 5 13.05 6.53 -1.65
CA ALA A 5 14.27 5.82 -1.30
C ALA A 5 14.10 5.03 -0.01
N ALA A 6 14.81 3.90 0.10
CA ALA A 6 14.76 3.03 1.30
C ALA A 6 15.27 3.70 2.59
N SER A 7 15.96 4.85 2.47
CA SER A 7 16.40 5.67 3.61
C SER A 7 15.25 6.42 4.31
N ILE A 8 14.09 6.55 3.65
CA ILE A 8 12.89 7.17 4.24
C ILE A 8 12.11 6.09 4.96
N GLN A 9 11.88 6.27 6.25
CA GLN A 9 11.07 5.33 7.04
C GLN A 9 9.60 5.37 6.62
N ASP A 10 8.90 4.24 6.71
CA ASP A 10 7.50 4.11 6.28
C ASP A 10 6.59 5.15 6.93
N ARG A 11 6.76 5.42 8.22
CA ARG A 11 6.01 6.47 8.95
C ARG A 11 6.23 7.88 8.41
N ASP A 12 7.39 8.17 7.82
CA ASP A 12 7.69 9.48 7.21
C ASP A 12 7.12 9.54 5.78
N GLY A 13 6.98 8.39 5.11
CA GLY A 13 6.36 8.24 3.79
C GLY A 13 4.84 8.45 3.78
N VAL A 14 4.16 8.35 4.92
CA VAL A 14 2.70 8.50 5.02
C VAL A 14 2.22 9.81 4.38
N ALA A 15 2.87 10.93 4.69
CA ALA A 15 2.49 12.24 4.16
C ALA A 15 2.61 12.36 2.64
N LEU A 16 3.46 11.54 1.99
CA LEU A 16 3.60 11.50 0.53
C LEU A 16 2.36 10.89 -0.14
N VAL A 17 1.69 9.98 0.55
CA VAL A 17 0.50 9.28 0.04
C VAL A 17 -0.77 9.92 0.57
N LEU A 18 -0.83 10.19 1.88
CA LEU A 18 -2.01 10.74 2.55
C LEU A 18 -1.91 12.26 2.62
N ASN A 19 -2.37 12.92 1.58
CA ASN A 19 -2.35 14.37 1.45
C ASN A 19 -3.66 14.89 0.84
N GLY A 20 -3.86 16.19 0.84
CA GLY A 20 -5.09 16.83 0.34
C GLY A 20 -5.40 16.54 -1.13
N ARG A 21 -4.39 16.28 -1.98
CA ARG A 21 -4.59 15.87 -3.37
C ARG A 21 -5.20 14.47 -3.44
N THR A 22 -4.64 13.52 -2.68
CA THR A 22 -5.16 12.15 -2.63
C THR A 22 -6.58 12.14 -2.07
N ARG A 23 -6.87 12.95 -1.06
CA ARG A 23 -8.22 13.09 -0.51
C ARG A 23 -9.23 13.57 -1.55
N ARG A 24 -8.86 14.56 -2.37
CA ARG A 24 -9.74 15.04 -3.44
C ARG A 24 -9.97 14.01 -4.55
N LEU A 25 -8.95 13.22 -4.89
CA LEU A 25 -9.06 12.16 -5.90
C LEU A 25 -9.87 10.95 -5.42
N PHE A 26 -9.86 10.68 -4.13
CA PHE A 26 -10.51 9.50 -3.53
C PHE A 26 -11.34 9.90 -2.30
N PRO A 27 -12.39 10.72 -2.46
CA PRO A 27 -13.19 11.23 -1.34
C PRO A 27 -13.96 10.14 -0.58
N PHE A 28 -14.20 9.01 -1.24
CA PHE A 28 -14.95 7.86 -0.69
C PHE A 28 -14.11 6.94 0.20
N ILE A 29 -12.78 7.12 0.25
CA ILE A 29 -11.93 6.32 1.15
C ILE A 29 -12.05 6.88 2.56
N GLU A 30 -12.50 6.04 3.48
CA GLU A 30 -12.64 6.36 4.90
C GLU A 30 -11.57 5.66 5.74
N ARG A 31 -11.23 4.43 5.37
CA ARG A 31 -10.37 3.55 6.16
C ARG A 31 -9.15 3.10 5.36
N ILE A 32 -8.00 3.15 6.01
CA ILE A 32 -6.70 2.79 5.43
C ILE A 32 -6.05 1.76 6.35
N TYR A 33 -5.57 0.67 5.77
CA TYR A 33 -4.87 -0.37 6.50
C TYR A 33 -3.37 -0.20 6.30
N GLY A 34 -2.62 -0.23 7.39
CA GLY A 34 -1.16 -0.20 7.40
C GLY A 34 -0.60 -1.31 8.28
N ASP A 35 0.66 -1.65 8.09
CA ASP A 35 1.40 -2.52 9.01
C ASP A 35 2.00 -1.72 10.18
N GLY A 36 2.69 -2.41 11.11
CA GLY A 36 3.29 -1.79 12.28
C GLY A 36 4.30 -0.67 11.99
N GLY A 37 4.89 -0.64 10.79
CA GLY A 37 5.80 0.42 10.35
C GLY A 37 5.14 1.80 10.24
N TYR A 38 3.82 1.84 10.13
CA TYR A 38 3.03 3.08 10.02
C TYR A 38 2.50 3.59 11.37
N GLN A 39 2.93 3.03 12.48
CA GLN A 39 2.57 3.50 13.82
C GLN A 39 3.28 4.81 14.20
N GLY A 40 2.66 5.51 15.15
CA GLY A 40 3.27 6.62 15.88
C GLY A 40 2.71 8.00 15.53
N PRO A 41 3.16 9.02 16.27
CA PRO A 41 2.57 10.36 16.24
C PRO A 41 2.77 11.08 14.90
N LYS A 42 3.81 10.75 14.12
CA LYS A 42 4.05 11.35 12.81
C LYS A 42 2.98 10.89 11.80
N ALA A 43 2.67 9.59 11.76
CA ALA A 43 1.62 9.06 10.90
C ALA A 43 0.25 9.63 11.29
N ALA A 44 -0.06 9.65 12.59
CA ALA A 44 -1.30 10.24 13.10
C ALA A 44 -1.45 11.72 12.71
N LYS A 45 -0.38 12.52 12.83
CA LYS A 45 -0.39 13.94 12.41
C LYS A 45 -0.58 14.10 10.89
N ALA A 46 0.04 13.25 10.08
CA ALA A 46 -0.12 13.30 8.62
C ALA A 46 -1.58 13.04 8.23
N VAL A 47 -2.23 12.08 8.87
CA VAL A 47 -3.64 11.76 8.66
C VAL A 47 -4.55 12.89 9.15
N ALA A 48 -4.32 13.41 10.36
CA ALA A 48 -5.11 14.50 10.93
C ALA A 48 -5.13 15.76 10.05
N ARG A 49 -4.04 16.04 9.35
CA ARG A 49 -3.96 17.18 8.41
C ARG A 49 -4.92 17.07 7.22
N THR A 50 -5.30 15.89 6.85
CA THR A 50 -6.21 15.62 5.72
C THR A 50 -7.66 15.41 6.15
N GLY A 51 -7.89 15.31 7.45
CA GLY A 51 -9.18 15.56 8.14
C GLY A 51 -10.19 14.45 8.17
N ALA A 52 -10.05 13.29 7.50
CA ALA A 52 -11.16 12.35 7.49
C ALA A 52 -10.80 10.88 7.22
N TRP A 53 -9.54 10.51 7.31
CA TRP A 53 -9.15 9.11 7.20
C TRP A 53 -8.89 8.49 8.56
N MET A 54 -9.30 7.23 8.70
CA MET A 54 -8.95 6.39 9.83
C MET A 54 -7.85 5.42 9.39
N ILE A 55 -6.72 5.44 10.08
CA ILE A 55 -5.69 4.41 9.88
C ILE A 55 -5.93 3.30 10.90
N GLU A 56 -6.07 2.09 10.40
CA GLU A 56 -6.14 0.86 11.17
C GLU A 56 -4.83 0.09 10.98
N ILE A 57 -4.06 -0.07 12.05
CA ILE A 57 -2.80 -0.80 12.00
C ILE A 57 -3.08 -2.29 12.17
N VAL A 58 -2.60 -3.07 11.21
CA VAL A 58 -2.72 -4.53 11.20
C VAL A 58 -1.40 -5.12 11.66
N GLU A 59 -1.31 -5.45 12.93
CA GLU A 59 -0.11 -6.08 13.51
C GLU A 59 -0.49 -7.28 14.35
N ARG A 60 0.50 -8.13 14.60
CA ARG A 60 0.36 -9.29 15.46
C ARG A 60 0.34 -8.84 16.91
N SER A 61 -0.53 -9.45 17.71
CA SER A 61 -0.50 -9.25 19.17
C SER A 61 0.87 -9.65 19.73
N ALA A 62 1.45 -8.81 20.59
CA ALA A 62 2.71 -9.11 21.27
C ALA A 62 2.64 -10.37 22.15
N THR A 63 1.41 -10.77 22.54
CA THR A 63 1.15 -11.95 23.38
C THR A 63 0.80 -13.20 22.59
N ALA A 64 0.71 -13.11 21.25
CA ALA A 64 0.35 -14.26 20.42
C ALA A 64 1.48 -15.30 20.38
N LEU A 65 1.20 -16.50 20.84
CA LEU A 65 2.07 -17.67 20.76
C LEU A 65 1.68 -18.49 19.50
N GLY A 66 2.66 -18.80 18.66
CA GLY A 66 2.45 -19.61 17.46
C GLY A 66 1.95 -18.83 16.23
N PHE A 67 1.46 -19.51 15.20
CA PHE A 67 0.94 -18.91 13.97
C PHE A 67 -0.48 -18.36 14.21
N GLU A 68 -0.66 -17.06 13.96
CA GLU A 68 -1.96 -16.39 14.03
C GLU A 68 -2.31 -15.79 12.67
N VAL A 69 -3.51 -16.11 12.18
CA VAL A 69 -4.05 -15.48 10.96
C VAL A 69 -4.59 -14.11 11.33
N LEU A 70 -3.86 -13.08 10.98
CA LEU A 70 -4.29 -11.71 11.22
C LEU A 70 -5.39 -11.30 10.22
N PRO A 71 -6.57 -10.90 10.70
CA PRO A 71 -7.61 -10.36 9.84
C PRO A 71 -7.06 -9.18 9.03
N LYS A 72 -7.41 -9.10 7.74
CA LYS A 72 -7.06 -7.99 6.84
C LYS A 72 -5.57 -7.83 6.47
N ARG A 73 -4.64 -8.57 7.07
CA ARG A 73 -3.22 -8.56 6.68
C ARG A 73 -3.04 -8.83 5.18
N TRP A 74 -3.83 -9.72 4.63
CA TRP A 74 -3.84 -10.02 3.21
C TRP A 74 -4.13 -8.78 2.32
N ILE A 75 -4.84 -7.76 2.83
CA ILE A 75 -5.11 -6.51 2.09
C ILE A 75 -3.81 -5.74 1.88
N VAL A 76 -2.98 -5.65 2.92
CA VAL A 76 -1.68 -4.98 2.86
C VAL A 76 -0.72 -5.75 1.95
N GLU A 77 -0.62 -7.07 2.12
CA GLU A 77 0.37 -7.90 1.43
C GLU A 77 -0.01 -8.22 -0.02
N ARG A 78 -1.30 -8.30 -0.34
CA ARG A 78 -1.81 -8.73 -1.66
C ARG A 78 -1.27 -7.90 -2.82
N THR A 79 -1.25 -6.61 -2.69
CA THR A 79 -0.79 -5.70 -3.75
C THR A 79 0.70 -5.87 -4.00
N LEU A 80 1.49 -6.00 -2.94
CA LEU A 80 2.94 -6.27 -3.04
C LEU A 80 3.20 -7.64 -3.68
N ALA A 81 2.45 -8.67 -3.28
CA ALA A 81 2.53 -9.99 -3.90
C ALA A 81 2.19 -9.97 -5.40
N TRP A 82 1.24 -9.16 -5.84
CA TRP A 82 0.94 -9.01 -7.26
C TRP A 82 2.03 -8.26 -8.03
N ILE A 83 2.62 -7.25 -7.43
CA ILE A 83 3.72 -6.48 -8.02
C ILE A 83 4.94 -7.37 -8.20
N SER A 84 5.32 -8.15 -7.18
CA SER A 84 6.49 -9.04 -7.20
C SER A 84 6.39 -10.18 -8.20
N ARG A 85 5.19 -10.55 -8.66
CA ARG A 85 5.01 -11.49 -9.80
C ARG A 85 5.52 -10.95 -11.14
N ASN A 86 5.77 -9.65 -11.22
CA ASN A 86 6.40 -9.07 -12.40
C ASN A 86 7.91 -9.16 -12.22
N ARG A 87 8.57 -9.95 -13.08
CA ARG A 87 10.01 -10.25 -12.99
C ARG A 87 10.88 -9.03 -12.76
N ARG A 88 10.57 -7.91 -13.41
CA ARG A 88 11.30 -6.64 -13.28
C ARG A 88 11.16 -6.01 -11.89
N LEU A 89 10.06 -6.27 -11.20
CA LEU A 89 9.75 -5.69 -9.88
C LEU A 89 9.97 -6.68 -8.73
N ALA A 90 10.44 -7.89 -9.02
CA ALA A 90 10.80 -8.88 -8.01
C ALA A 90 12.07 -8.51 -7.23
N ARG A 91 12.90 -7.65 -7.83
CA ARG A 91 14.09 -7.06 -7.21
C ARG A 91 14.14 -5.58 -7.56
N ASP A 92 14.77 -4.79 -6.70
CA ASP A 92 14.98 -3.36 -6.95
C ASP A 92 16.21 -3.17 -7.88
N PHE A 93 15.94 -3.01 -9.17
CA PHE A 93 16.95 -2.73 -10.20
C PHE A 93 16.99 -1.24 -10.58
N GLU A 94 16.05 -0.44 -10.08
CA GLU A 94 15.84 0.90 -10.59
C GLU A 94 16.57 1.94 -9.73
N ARG A 95 17.52 2.62 -10.32
CA ARG A 95 18.27 3.69 -9.66
C ARG A 95 17.39 4.88 -9.26
N TYR A 96 16.33 5.14 -10.01
CA TYR A 96 15.46 6.30 -9.78
C TYR A 96 14.07 5.87 -9.34
N ALA A 97 13.60 6.40 -8.23
CA ALA A 97 12.27 6.13 -7.69
C ALA A 97 11.14 6.39 -8.71
N ARG A 98 11.29 7.42 -9.58
CA ARG A 98 10.32 7.71 -10.66
C ARG A 98 10.21 6.58 -11.66
N THR A 99 11.31 5.91 -11.99
CA THR A 99 11.35 4.78 -12.92
C THR A 99 10.71 3.55 -12.27
N ALA A 100 11.06 3.25 -11.02
CA ALA A 100 10.41 2.21 -10.24
C ALA A 100 8.89 2.44 -10.17
N ALA A 101 8.45 3.67 -9.88
CA ALA A 101 7.03 4.03 -9.86
C ALA A 101 6.34 3.82 -11.22
N ALA A 102 7.02 4.10 -12.34
CA ALA A 102 6.47 3.86 -13.66
C ALA A 102 6.26 2.35 -13.91
N PHE A 103 7.23 1.51 -13.58
CA PHE A 103 7.10 0.05 -13.72
C PHE A 103 5.99 -0.53 -12.85
N VAL A 104 5.85 -0.05 -11.61
CA VAL A 104 4.74 -0.48 -10.73
C VAL A 104 3.40 -0.09 -11.35
N ARG A 105 3.25 1.12 -11.91
CA ARG A 105 2.01 1.53 -12.61
C ARG A 105 1.71 0.63 -13.79
N LEU A 106 2.70 0.31 -14.63
CA LEU A 106 2.53 -0.60 -15.76
C LEU A 106 2.11 -1.99 -15.31
N ALA A 107 2.71 -2.52 -14.22
CA ALA A 107 2.32 -3.79 -13.63
C ALA A 107 0.86 -3.78 -13.15
N MET A 108 0.43 -2.71 -12.50
CA MET A 108 -0.96 -2.56 -12.04
C MET A 108 -1.94 -2.44 -13.21
N ILE A 109 -1.62 -1.68 -14.25
CA ILE A 109 -2.43 -1.60 -15.48
C ILE A 109 -2.58 -2.99 -16.11
N ARG A 110 -1.49 -3.74 -16.25
CA ARG A 110 -1.54 -5.12 -16.77
C ARG A 110 -2.47 -6.03 -15.94
N ILE A 111 -2.40 -5.93 -14.61
CA ILE A 111 -3.26 -6.71 -13.70
C ILE A 111 -4.73 -6.33 -13.90
N MET A 112 -5.03 -5.04 -14.00
CA MET A 112 -6.39 -4.55 -14.24
C MET A 112 -6.93 -5.01 -15.60
N LEU A 113 -6.17 -4.87 -16.67
CA LEU A 113 -6.56 -5.32 -18.01
C LEU A 113 -6.85 -6.81 -18.03
N ARG A 114 -5.99 -7.63 -17.42
CA ARG A 114 -6.21 -9.08 -17.32
C ARG A 114 -7.49 -9.44 -16.55
N ARG A 115 -7.91 -8.63 -15.59
CA ARG A 115 -9.16 -8.85 -14.86
C ARG A 115 -10.37 -8.51 -15.71
N LEU A 116 -10.28 -7.44 -16.49
CA LEU A 116 -11.36 -7.02 -17.40
C LEU A 116 -11.56 -8.00 -18.57
N THR A 117 -10.46 -8.63 -19.03
CA THR A 117 -10.51 -9.58 -20.16
C THR A 117 -10.77 -11.02 -19.74
N LYS A 118 -10.76 -11.35 -18.44
CA LYS A 118 -11.17 -12.68 -18.00
C LYS A 118 -12.68 -12.83 -18.14
N PRO A 119 -13.16 -13.84 -18.91
CA PRO A 119 -14.58 -14.13 -18.93
C PRO A 119 -15.04 -14.44 -17.51
N CYS A 120 -16.18 -13.87 -17.11
CA CYS A 120 -16.84 -14.22 -15.86
C CYS A 120 -17.31 -15.67 -16.00
N HIS A 121 -16.58 -16.61 -15.41
CA HIS A 121 -17.11 -17.98 -15.27
C HIS A 121 -18.13 -17.89 -14.15
N SER A 122 -19.39 -17.72 -14.53
CA SER A 122 -20.52 -17.97 -13.64
C SER A 122 -20.55 -19.47 -13.35
N ASN A 123 -20.18 -19.83 -12.11
CA ASN A 123 -20.59 -21.09 -11.52
C ASN A 123 -22.01 -20.95 -11.02
#